data_fd22ddffae7f98e19752bf56584051e7
#
_entry.id   fd22ddffae7f98e19752bf56584051e7
#
_cell.length_a   1.000
_cell.length_b   1.000
_cell.length_c   1.000
_cell.angle_alpha   90.00
_cell.angle_beta   90.00
_cell.angle_gamma   90.00
#
_symmetry.space_group_name_H-M   'P 1'
#
loop_
_entity.id
_entity.type
_entity.pdbx_description
1 polymer ?
#
loop_
_entity_poly.entity_id
_entity_poly.type
_entity_poly.pdbx_seq_one_letter_code
_entity_poly.pdbx_strand_id
1 'polypeptide(L)'
;TRWVRVVDYKTGTKKLDLREVYCGLDCQMLLYLFSLTRDADGRFTGAEPAGVLYLLADPAPETTTRGKAARSMEYKLDGLVRDEQKVFDAMDAEETGRYLPFSFRGGVPSPYQKEKRADKAKLSRIQLHLDDLVTQMGEQLYGGQIAAEPLVTGRSPCRWCDYGFICCHESGIGE
;
A
#
# COMPACT_ATOMS: atom_id res chain seq x y z
N THR A 1 -3.17 -10.80 21.81
CA THR A 1 -3.73 -10.23 20.56
C THR A 1 -3.05 -10.88 19.38
N ARG A 2 -3.81 -11.29 18.37
CA ARG A 2 -3.30 -11.81 17.09
C ARG A 2 -3.22 -10.66 16.10
N TRP A 3 -2.15 -10.63 15.32
CA TRP A 3 -1.90 -9.58 14.34
C TRP A 3 -1.86 -10.16 12.93
N VAL A 4 -2.46 -9.47 11.96
CA VAL A 4 -2.39 -9.82 10.54
C VAL A 4 -1.70 -8.71 9.77
N ARG A 5 -0.71 -9.09 8.97
CA ARG A 5 -0.12 -8.22 7.95
C ARG A 5 -0.29 -8.86 6.58
N VAL A 6 -0.42 -8.04 5.56
CA VAL A 6 -0.40 -8.47 4.17
C VAL A 6 0.94 -8.06 3.57
N VAL A 7 1.60 -8.99 2.88
CA VAL A 7 2.88 -8.74 2.19
C VAL A 7 2.71 -9.08 0.73
N ASP A 8 3.10 -8.17 -0.14
CA ASP A 8 3.07 -8.36 -1.58
C ASP A 8 4.45 -8.14 -2.19
N TYR A 9 4.84 -9.04 -3.11
CA TYR A 9 6.11 -8.97 -3.81
C TYR A 9 5.95 -8.13 -5.06
N LYS A 10 6.79 -7.08 -5.18
CA LYS A 10 6.77 -6.19 -6.34
C LYS A 10 8.10 -6.21 -7.07
N THR A 11 8.04 -6.35 -8.38
CA THR A 11 9.16 -6.07 -9.27
C THR A 11 9.20 -4.56 -9.53
N GLY A 12 10.30 -3.90 -9.17
CA GLY A 12 10.45 -2.45 -9.34
C GLY A 12 10.19 -1.63 -8.07
N THR A 13 10.05 -0.31 -8.24
CA THR A 13 10.00 0.67 -7.14
C THR A 13 8.58 1.08 -6.77
N LYS A 14 7.77 0.12 -6.30
CA LYS A 14 6.42 0.44 -5.81
C LYS A 14 6.50 1.04 -4.41
N LYS A 15 5.71 2.11 -4.18
CA LYS A 15 5.52 2.73 -2.86
C LYS A 15 4.04 2.87 -2.58
N LEU A 16 3.67 2.73 -1.31
CA LEU A 16 2.32 3.01 -0.88
C LEU A 16 2.12 4.53 -0.76
N ASP A 17 1.22 5.09 -1.55
CA ASP A 17 0.80 6.49 -1.44
C ASP A 17 -0.66 6.56 -1.00
N LEU A 18 -0.89 7.05 0.23
CA LEU A 18 -2.23 7.18 0.78
C LEU A 18 -3.11 8.20 0.02
N ARG A 19 -2.51 9.09 -0.79
CA ARG A 19 -3.28 10.01 -1.66
C ARG A 19 -3.91 9.24 -2.81
N GLU A 20 -3.18 8.27 -3.38
CA GLU A 20 -3.73 7.36 -4.40
C GLU A 20 -4.83 6.50 -3.80
N VAL A 21 -4.60 5.94 -2.60
CA VAL A 21 -5.62 5.17 -1.88
C VAL A 21 -6.88 5.99 -1.62
N TYR A 22 -6.72 7.26 -1.22
CA TYR A 22 -7.85 8.18 -1.03
C TYR A 22 -8.67 8.38 -2.30
N CYS A 23 -8.05 8.36 -3.46
CA CYS A 23 -8.71 8.46 -4.76
C CYS A 23 -9.21 7.11 -5.30
N GLY A 24 -9.14 6.02 -4.54
CA GLY A 24 -9.57 4.69 -4.98
C GLY A 24 -8.52 3.91 -5.78
N LEU A 25 -7.29 4.43 -5.88
CA LEU A 25 -6.19 3.73 -6.53
C LEU A 25 -5.35 2.99 -5.50
N ASP A 26 -4.65 1.94 -5.93
CA ASP A 26 -3.71 1.15 -5.09
C ASP A 26 -4.30 0.60 -3.77
N CYS A 27 -5.62 0.33 -3.76
CA CYS A 27 -6.35 -0.09 -2.56
C CYS A 27 -6.21 -1.57 -2.23
N GLN A 28 -5.72 -2.40 -3.17
CA GLN A 28 -5.73 -3.86 -3.10
C GLN A 28 -5.22 -4.43 -1.79
N MET A 29 -4.05 -3.99 -1.33
CA MET A 29 -3.41 -4.51 -0.12
C MET A 29 -4.22 -4.19 1.15
N LEU A 30 -4.77 -3.00 1.22
CA LEU A 30 -5.60 -2.56 2.35
C LEU A 30 -6.95 -3.27 2.35
N LEU A 31 -7.55 -3.47 1.17
CA LEU A 31 -8.78 -4.27 1.04
C LEU A 31 -8.55 -5.70 1.52
N TYR A 32 -7.43 -6.34 1.15
CA TYR A 32 -7.10 -7.67 1.67
C TYR A 32 -6.92 -7.67 3.18
N LEU A 33 -6.18 -6.69 3.73
CA LEU A 33 -5.95 -6.58 5.17
C LEU A 33 -7.27 -6.48 5.94
N PHE A 34 -8.16 -5.58 5.51
CA PHE A 34 -9.41 -5.36 6.20
C PHE A 34 -10.42 -6.49 5.99
N SER A 35 -10.44 -7.12 4.83
CA SER A 35 -11.27 -8.30 4.59
C SER A 35 -10.88 -9.46 5.51
N LEU A 36 -9.57 -9.75 5.64
CA LEU A 36 -9.08 -10.81 6.52
C LEU A 36 -9.40 -10.57 8.00
N THR A 37 -9.38 -9.32 8.44
CA THR A 37 -9.64 -8.97 9.85
C THR A 37 -11.13 -8.86 10.19
N ARG A 38 -12.00 -8.80 9.17
CA ARG A 38 -13.46 -8.80 9.32
C ARG A 38 -14.09 -10.18 9.29
N ASP A 39 -13.40 -11.16 8.72
CA ASP A 39 -13.92 -12.51 8.58
C ASP A 39 -14.17 -13.13 9.97
N ALA A 40 -15.44 -13.13 10.38
CA ALA A 40 -15.85 -13.56 11.71
C ALA A 40 -15.68 -15.05 11.93
N ASP A 41 -15.73 -15.85 10.86
CA ASP A 41 -15.68 -17.33 10.90
C ASP A 41 -14.38 -17.86 10.27
N GLY A 42 -13.50 -16.99 9.83
CA GLY A 42 -12.30 -17.35 9.12
C GLY A 42 -11.10 -17.67 10.01
N ARG A 43 -10.01 -18.05 9.35
CA ARG A 43 -8.72 -18.36 9.99
C ARG A 43 -8.17 -17.22 10.85
N PHE A 44 -8.53 -15.96 10.55
CA PHE A 44 -8.02 -14.77 11.19
C PHE A 44 -9.01 -14.12 12.16
N THR A 45 -10.05 -14.85 12.55
CA THR A 45 -11.05 -14.37 13.52
C THR A 45 -10.40 -13.77 14.76
N GLY A 46 -10.81 -12.56 15.12
CA GLY A 46 -10.29 -11.81 16.27
C GLY A 46 -8.87 -11.26 16.11
N ALA A 47 -8.30 -11.32 14.92
CA ALA A 47 -7.04 -10.68 14.63
C ALA A 47 -7.22 -9.19 14.33
N GLU A 48 -6.24 -8.38 14.71
CA GLU A 48 -6.21 -6.95 14.42
C GLU A 48 -5.25 -6.65 13.26
N PRO A 49 -5.51 -5.60 12.45
CA PRO A 49 -4.64 -5.22 11.36
C PRO A 49 -3.30 -4.69 11.89
N ALA A 50 -2.19 -5.30 11.45
CA ALA A 50 -0.83 -4.87 11.74
C ALA A 50 -0.26 -3.97 10.65
N GLY A 51 -0.64 -4.19 9.39
CA GLY A 51 -0.20 -3.36 8.29
C GLY A 51 -0.10 -4.06 6.95
N VAL A 52 0.34 -3.31 5.96
CA VAL A 52 0.59 -3.76 4.59
C VAL A 52 2.04 -3.44 4.20
N LEU A 53 2.71 -4.37 3.53
CA LEU A 53 4.10 -4.23 3.13
C LEU A 53 4.30 -4.64 1.67
N TYR A 54 5.01 -3.82 0.92
CA TYR A 54 5.61 -4.19 -0.35
C TYR A 54 7.05 -4.66 -0.13
N LEU A 55 7.35 -5.87 -0.55
CA LEU A 55 8.70 -6.39 -0.62
C LEU A 55 9.22 -6.22 -2.05
N LEU A 56 10.19 -5.33 -2.21
CA LEU A 56 10.77 -5.04 -3.52
C LEU A 56 11.76 -6.14 -3.89
N ALA A 57 11.43 -6.91 -4.93
CA ALA A 57 12.19 -8.10 -5.35
C ALA A 57 13.31 -7.78 -6.34
N ASP A 58 13.42 -6.54 -6.81
CA ASP A 58 14.45 -6.13 -7.76
C ASP A 58 15.44 -5.16 -7.08
N PRO A 59 16.49 -5.69 -6.44
CA PRO A 59 17.58 -4.85 -5.96
C PRO A 59 18.29 -4.25 -7.17
N ALA A 60 18.36 -2.93 -7.26
CA ALA A 60 19.19 -2.26 -8.26
C ALA A 60 20.59 -2.89 -8.24
N PRO A 61 21.16 -3.27 -9.39
CA PRO A 61 22.49 -3.87 -9.45
C PRO A 61 23.51 -2.90 -8.84
N GLU A 62 24.07 -3.27 -7.68
CA GLU A 62 25.18 -2.52 -7.11
C GLU A 62 26.44 -2.78 -7.94
N THR A 63 27.00 -1.72 -8.49
CA THR A 63 28.31 -1.77 -9.14
C THR A 63 29.35 -2.01 -8.05
N THR A 64 29.78 -3.26 -7.85
CA THR A 64 30.84 -3.59 -6.90
C THR A 64 32.18 -3.42 -7.58
N THR A 65 33.07 -2.65 -6.96
CA THR A 65 34.48 -2.62 -7.34
C THR A 65 35.11 -4.00 -7.09
N ARG A 66 35.83 -4.53 -8.06
CA ARG A 66 36.52 -5.84 -8.03
C ARG A 66 37.24 -6.04 -6.69
N GLY A 67 36.82 -7.04 -5.91
CA GLY A 67 37.45 -7.40 -4.62
C GLY A 67 36.60 -7.08 -3.34
N LYS A 68 35.44 -6.46 -3.43
CA LYS A 68 34.53 -6.36 -2.29
C LYS A 68 33.50 -7.51 -2.35
N ALA A 69 33.36 -8.22 -1.23
CA ALA A 69 32.32 -9.22 -1.09
C ALA A 69 30.95 -8.60 -1.43
N ALA A 70 30.14 -9.33 -2.22
CA ALA A 70 28.79 -8.91 -2.50
C ALA A 70 28.07 -8.63 -1.17
N ARG A 71 27.59 -7.39 -0.97
CA ARG A 71 26.73 -7.08 0.15
C ARG A 71 25.53 -8.00 0.09
N SER A 72 25.14 -8.53 1.25
CA SER A 72 23.89 -9.27 1.35
C SER A 72 22.77 -8.41 0.77
N MET A 73 21.95 -9.01 -0.09
CA MET A 73 20.79 -8.32 -0.68
C MET A 73 19.89 -7.83 0.47
N GLU A 74 19.91 -6.53 0.71
CA GLU A 74 18.98 -5.91 1.64
C GLU A 74 17.66 -5.68 0.91
N TYR A 75 16.66 -6.48 1.23
CA TYR A 75 15.31 -6.25 0.74
C TYR A 75 14.78 -4.93 1.32
N LYS A 76 14.36 -4.04 0.43
CA LYS A 76 13.70 -2.80 0.86
C LYS A 76 12.21 -3.06 1.01
N LEU A 77 11.70 -2.73 2.19
CA LEU A 77 10.29 -2.75 2.47
C LEU A 77 9.70 -1.35 2.30
N ASP A 78 8.52 -1.27 1.73
CA ASP A 78 7.66 -0.08 1.75
C ASP A 78 6.26 -0.46 2.21
N GLY A 79 5.49 0.48 2.74
CA GLY A 79 4.14 0.20 3.18
C GLY A 79 3.70 1.01 4.39
N LEU A 80 2.64 0.53 5.04
CA LEU A 80 2.03 1.16 6.20
C LEU A 80 1.92 0.14 7.34
N VAL A 81 2.46 0.48 8.51
CA VAL A 81 2.44 -0.38 9.70
C VAL A 81 1.71 0.33 10.83
N ARG A 82 0.96 -0.43 11.63
CA ARG A 82 0.31 0.09 12.82
C ARG A 82 1.33 0.63 13.82
N ASP A 83 1.16 1.88 14.23
CA ASP A 83 2.06 2.59 15.15
C ASP A 83 1.81 2.13 16.59
N GLU A 84 2.30 0.94 16.92
CA GLU A 84 2.17 0.30 18.22
C GLU A 84 3.41 -0.56 18.51
N GLN A 85 4.07 -0.35 19.66
CA GLN A 85 5.31 -1.07 19.99
C GLN A 85 5.15 -2.59 19.91
N LYS A 86 4.04 -3.13 20.41
CA LYS A 86 3.77 -4.59 20.36
C LYS A 86 3.72 -5.16 18.93
N VAL A 87 3.32 -4.33 17.95
CA VAL A 87 3.32 -4.73 16.53
C VAL A 87 4.75 -4.71 16.01
N PHE A 88 5.56 -3.73 16.39
CA PHE A 88 6.97 -3.65 16.02
C PHE A 88 7.75 -4.84 16.57
N ASP A 89 7.59 -5.14 17.87
CA ASP A 89 8.23 -6.28 18.54
C ASP A 89 7.84 -7.62 17.88
N ALA A 90 6.58 -7.75 17.47
CA ALA A 90 6.10 -8.95 16.78
C ALA A 90 6.63 -9.09 15.35
N MET A 91 7.03 -7.99 14.71
CA MET A 91 7.54 -7.98 13.33
C MET A 91 9.07 -7.98 13.28
N ASP A 92 9.73 -7.32 14.20
CA ASP A 92 11.18 -7.12 14.24
C ASP A 92 11.66 -6.96 15.71
N ALA A 93 11.73 -8.08 16.42
CA ALA A 93 12.05 -8.12 17.87
C ALA A 93 13.44 -7.56 18.21
N GLU A 94 14.35 -7.49 17.26
CA GLU A 94 15.70 -6.96 17.45
C GLU A 94 15.80 -5.46 17.09
N GLU A 95 14.70 -4.83 16.70
CA GLU A 95 14.64 -3.42 16.27
C GLU A 95 15.67 -3.05 15.19
N THR A 96 15.97 -4.01 14.32
CA THR A 96 16.97 -3.85 13.25
C THR A 96 16.46 -2.96 12.12
N GLY A 97 15.13 -2.77 12.02
CA GLY A 97 14.47 -2.13 10.87
C GLY A 97 14.45 -3.01 9.61
N ARG A 98 14.86 -4.29 9.72
CA ARG A 98 14.93 -5.19 8.57
C ARG A 98 13.56 -5.62 8.06
N TYR A 99 12.60 -5.78 8.97
CA TYR A 99 11.24 -6.28 8.68
C TYR A 99 10.17 -5.19 8.74
N LEU A 100 10.60 -3.94 8.85
CA LEU A 100 9.75 -2.76 8.93
C LEU A 100 10.11 -1.76 7.82
N PRO A 101 9.16 -0.95 7.33
CA PRO A 101 9.42 0.03 6.27
C PRO A 101 10.07 1.32 6.81
N PHE A 102 10.51 1.32 8.06
CA PHE A 102 11.18 2.44 8.74
C PHE A 102 12.30 1.93 9.64
N SER A 103 13.22 2.83 10.00
CA SER A 103 14.36 2.56 10.87
C SER A 103 14.12 3.02 12.29
N PHE A 104 14.94 2.50 13.24
CA PHE A 104 14.97 2.93 14.62
C PHE A 104 16.19 3.81 14.89
N ARG A 105 16.06 4.72 15.85
CA ARG A 105 17.17 5.48 16.45
C ARG A 105 17.01 5.44 17.97
N GLY A 106 17.94 4.74 18.64
CA GLY A 106 17.90 4.61 20.09
C GLY A 106 16.60 3.96 20.61
N GLY A 107 16.12 2.91 19.93
CA GLY A 107 14.88 2.21 20.30
C GLY A 107 13.58 2.94 19.94
N VAL A 108 13.68 4.09 19.25
CA VAL A 108 12.48 4.86 18.82
C VAL A 108 12.38 4.89 17.31
N PRO A 109 11.19 4.66 16.73
CA PRO A 109 10.98 4.76 15.29
C PRO A 109 11.33 6.15 14.75
N SER A 110 12.03 6.18 13.62
CA SER A 110 12.49 7.42 12.99
C SER A 110 11.34 8.41 12.72
N PRO A 111 11.43 9.67 13.14
CA PRO A 111 10.42 10.68 12.87
C PRO A 111 10.30 11.06 11.40
N TYR A 112 11.35 10.82 10.60
CA TYR A 112 11.37 11.11 9.15
C TYR A 112 10.55 10.13 8.30
N GLN A 113 10.05 9.05 8.92
CA GLN A 113 9.27 8.01 8.24
C GLN A 113 7.89 7.83 8.91
N LYS A 114 7.36 8.92 9.45
CA LYS A 114 6.06 8.93 10.15
C LYS A 114 4.89 8.58 9.22
N GLU A 115 5.01 8.90 7.94
CA GLU A 115 4.01 8.56 6.92
C GLU A 115 3.83 7.04 6.73
N LYS A 116 4.84 6.25 7.08
CA LYS A 116 4.82 4.78 7.02
C LYS A 116 4.17 4.13 8.25
N ARG A 117 3.66 4.93 9.15
CA ARG A 117 3.00 4.49 10.36
C ARG A 117 1.60 5.06 10.49
N ALA A 118 0.70 4.28 11.05
CA ALA A 118 -0.68 4.68 11.30
C ALA A 118 -1.15 4.14 12.64
N ASP A 119 -1.63 5.01 13.50
CA ASP A 119 -2.32 4.60 14.72
C ASP A 119 -3.63 3.85 14.40
N LYS A 120 -4.23 3.25 15.42
CA LYS A 120 -5.50 2.52 15.29
C LYS A 120 -6.60 3.40 14.69
N ALA A 121 -6.68 4.65 15.09
CA ALA A 121 -7.70 5.59 14.62
C ALA A 121 -7.52 5.91 13.13
N LYS A 122 -6.28 6.12 12.68
CA LYS A 122 -5.97 6.34 11.26
C LYS A 122 -6.29 5.11 10.42
N LEU A 123 -5.93 3.90 10.88
CA LEU A 123 -6.28 2.66 10.18
C LEU A 123 -7.80 2.48 10.06
N SER A 124 -8.55 2.75 11.14
CA SER A 124 -10.00 2.69 11.11
C SER A 124 -10.61 3.70 10.14
N ARG A 125 -10.08 4.93 10.06
CA ARG A 125 -10.53 5.92 9.06
C ARG A 125 -10.26 5.48 7.62
N ILE A 126 -9.08 4.90 7.37
CA ILE A 126 -8.76 4.35 6.04
C ILE A 126 -9.74 3.23 5.70
N GLN A 127 -10.04 2.34 6.64
CA GLN A 127 -10.98 1.25 6.45
C GLN A 127 -12.38 1.76 6.08
N LEU A 128 -12.93 2.69 6.86
CA LEU A 128 -14.23 3.28 6.59
C LEU A 128 -14.28 3.97 5.23
N HIS A 129 -13.24 4.72 4.89
CA HIS A 129 -13.14 5.37 3.59
C HIS A 129 -13.13 4.37 2.42
N LEU A 130 -12.41 3.26 2.54
CA LEU A 130 -12.40 2.22 1.52
C LEU A 130 -13.76 1.51 1.40
N ASP A 131 -14.47 1.32 2.52
CA ASP A 131 -15.82 0.76 2.51
C ASP A 131 -16.79 1.66 1.74
N ASP A 132 -16.73 2.96 2.01
CA ASP A 132 -17.56 3.95 1.32
C ASP A 132 -17.23 3.99 -0.18
N LEU A 133 -15.94 3.97 -0.54
CA LEU A 133 -15.50 3.92 -1.94
C LEU A 133 -16.02 2.68 -2.66
N VAL A 134 -15.84 1.51 -2.10
CA VAL A 134 -16.29 0.24 -2.71
C VAL A 134 -17.80 0.23 -2.85
N THR A 135 -18.52 0.74 -1.84
CA THR A 135 -19.98 0.85 -1.89
C THR A 135 -20.42 1.78 -3.03
N GLN A 136 -19.84 2.98 -3.11
CA GLN A 136 -20.15 3.94 -4.18
C GLN A 136 -19.84 3.37 -5.57
N MET A 137 -18.68 2.72 -5.75
CA MET A 137 -18.33 2.07 -7.00
C MET A 137 -19.34 0.97 -7.38
N GLY A 138 -19.79 0.19 -6.39
CA GLY A 138 -20.80 -0.83 -6.58
C GLY A 138 -22.15 -0.25 -7.01
N GLU A 139 -22.59 0.81 -6.36
CA GLU A 139 -23.86 1.52 -6.68
C GLU A 139 -23.81 2.14 -8.07
N GLN A 140 -22.71 2.79 -8.44
CA GLN A 140 -22.52 3.38 -9.77
C GLN A 140 -22.54 2.31 -10.85
N LEU A 141 -21.79 1.22 -10.66
CA LEU A 141 -21.75 0.10 -11.60
C LEU A 141 -23.13 -0.54 -11.77
N TYR A 142 -23.83 -0.78 -10.66
CA TYR A 142 -25.17 -1.36 -10.67
C TYR A 142 -26.22 -0.41 -11.28
N GLY A 143 -26.02 0.90 -11.07
CA GLY A 143 -26.82 1.97 -11.71
C GLY A 143 -26.53 2.18 -13.21
N GLY A 144 -25.59 1.43 -13.79
CA GLY A 144 -25.25 1.51 -15.21
C GLY A 144 -24.43 2.75 -15.60
N GLN A 145 -23.70 3.34 -14.65
CA GLN A 145 -22.80 4.46 -14.95
C GLN A 145 -21.59 3.96 -15.74
N ILE A 146 -21.46 4.45 -16.98
CA ILE A 146 -20.39 4.07 -17.92
C ILE A 146 -19.64 5.28 -18.50
N ALA A 147 -19.77 6.44 -17.87
CA ALA A 147 -19.11 7.65 -18.33
C ALA A 147 -17.58 7.47 -18.32
N ALA A 148 -16.91 7.96 -19.36
CA ALA A 148 -15.46 7.95 -19.47
C ALA A 148 -14.88 9.12 -18.65
N GLU A 149 -14.81 8.98 -17.35
CA GLU A 149 -14.29 9.98 -16.41
C GLU A 149 -12.97 9.49 -15.81
N PRO A 150 -11.84 9.61 -16.52
CA PRO A 150 -10.55 9.12 -16.02
C PRO A 150 -10.08 9.93 -14.82
N LEU A 151 -9.67 9.24 -13.75
CA LEU A 151 -9.08 9.88 -12.59
C LEU A 151 -7.65 10.35 -12.92
N VAL A 152 -7.41 11.64 -12.85
CA VAL A 152 -6.10 12.26 -13.10
C VAL A 152 -5.44 12.64 -11.78
N THR A 153 -4.47 11.84 -11.32
CA THR A 153 -3.67 12.09 -10.10
C THR A 153 -2.21 12.40 -10.44
N GLY A 154 -1.98 13.36 -11.35
CA GLY A 154 -0.64 13.78 -11.79
C GLY A 154 -0.23 13.24 -13.15
N ARG A 155 -0.52 11.99 -13.50
CA ARG A 155 -0.39 11.46 -14.88
C ARG A 155 -1.72 10.94 -15.35
N SER A 156 -2.17 11.44 -16.50
CA SER A 156 -3.39 10.96 -17.09
C SER A 156 -3.29 9.47 -17.45
N PRO A 157 -4.25 8.62 -17.07
CA PRO A 157 -4.31 7.23 -17.50
C PRO A 157 -4.54 7.10 -19.02
N CYS A 158 -5.02 8.15 -19.66
CA CYS A 158 -5.27 8.18 -21.11
C CYS A 158 -4.01 7.92 -21.94
N ARG A 159 -2.83 8.25 -21.43
CA ARG A 159 -1.54 7.99 -22.10
C ARG A 159 -1.25 6.51 -22.36
N TRP A 160 -1.89 5.63 -21.58
CA TRP A 160 -1.69 4.18 -21.63
C TRP A 160 -2.96 3.45 -22.06
N CYS A 161 -4.00 4.20 -22.45
CA CYS A 161 -5.29 3.65 -22.82
C CYS A 161 -5.30 3.26 -24.29
N ASP A 162 -5.60 1.99 -24.58
CA ASP A 162 -5.71 1.47 -25.94
C ASP A 162 -6.87 2.10 -26.74
N TYR A 163 -7.81 2.73 -26.05
CA TYR A 163 -9.00 3.38 -26.63
C TYR A 163 -8.86 4.89 -26.81
N GLY A 164 -7.70 5.46 -26.50
CA GLY A 164 -7.46 6.91 -26.55
C GLY A 164 -7.82 7.55 -27.88
N PHE A 165 -7.57 6.85 -29.00
CA PHE A 165 -7.85 7.32 -30.36
C PHE A 165 -9.35 7.33 -30.71
N ILE A 166 -10.19 6.56 -30.00
CA ILE A 166 -11.65 6.53 -30.17
C ILE A 166 -12.33 7.46 -29.17
N CYS A 167 -11.87 7.43 -27.93
CA CYS A 167 -12.47 8.16 -26.81
C CYS A 167 -12.32 9.68 -26.95
N CYS A 168 -11.18 10.15 -27.47
CA CYS A 168 -10.83 11.57 -27.67
C CYS A 168 -10.96 12.46 -26.40
N HIS A 169 -11.02 11.87 -25.20
CA HIS A 169 -11.24 12.60 -23.94
C HIS A 169 -10.20 13.71 -23.69
N GLU A 170 -8.90 13.44 -23.97
CA GLU A 170 -7.82 14.45 -23.75
C GLU A 170 -7.67 15.47 -24.88
N SER A 171 -8.28 15.22 -26.02
CA SER A 171 -8.17 16.11 -27.18
C SER A 171 -9.18 17.26 -27.19
N GLY A 172 -10.10 17.30 -26.20
CA GLY A 172 -11.15 18.32 -26.15
C GLY A 172 -12.13 18.29 -27.34
N ILE A 173 -12.14 17.20 -28.10
CA ILE A 173 -13.01 17.05 -29.29
C ILE A 173 -14.39 16.52 -28.89
N GLY A 174 -14.68 16.41 -27.64
CA GLY A 174 -15.93 15.89 -27.09
C GLY A 174 -16.74 16.83 -26.24
N GLU A 175 -16.41 18.14 -26.22
CA GLU A 175 -17.23 19.18 -25.57
C GLU A 175 -18.12 19.92 -26.59
#